data_b4353499dec19783d552b367437ed839
#
_entry.id   b4353499dec19783d552b367437ed839
#
_cell.length_a   1.000
_cell.length_b   1.000
_cell.length_c   1.000
_cell.angle_alpha   90.00
_cell.angle_beta   90.00
_cell.angle_gamma   90.00
#
_symmetry.space_group_name_H-M   'P 1'
#
loop_
_entity.id
_entity.type
_entity.pdbx_description
1 polymer ?
#
loop_
_entity_poly.entity_id
_entity_poly.type
_entity_poly.pdbx_seq_one_letter_code
_entity_poly.pdbx_strand_id
1 'polypeptide(L)'
;MLRTSLVSLLSFVALGAFVGCKPGVGSSCDQGESRCLNPNRALVCQKRVFIETPCLGRDGCRVEPAGVACDIRGNRAGDPCSTDEEGAAMCADEKTLIACRKGKYARVPCRGPGGCTQDGANAHCDATVAEVGEPCAEEDKKACATNGRSVLACDKGRMTPKYECRGEHGCRVLERKVDCDLTIARLGDACDKLVEGTFACSEDARAIVRCENGKFVADEKCKGQARCLVEPGSTRCAKPE
;
A
#
# COMPACT_ATOMS: atom_id res chain seq x y z
N MET A 1 51.20 81.00 4.58
CA MET A 1 51.04 80.25 5.80
C MET A 1 49.64 79.59 5.74
N LEU A 2 49.55 78.40 5.25
CA LEU A 2 48.28 77.61 5.17
C LEU A 2 48.35 76.50 6.21
N ARG A 3 47.43 76.50 7.17
CA ARG A 3 47.23 75.43 8.14
C ARG A 3 46.21 74.47 7.60
N THR A 4 46.60 73.23 7.32
CA THR A 4 45.73 72.12 6.92
C THR A 4 45.29 71.37 8.15
N SER A 5 44.02 71.39 8.47
CA SER A 5 43.40 70.57 9.54
C SER A 5 43.02 69.18 9.00
N LEU A 6 43.62 68.15 9.54
CA LEU A 6 43.25 66.78 9.31
C LEU A 6 42.01 66.39 10.18
N VAL A 7 40.90 66.13 9.57
CA VAL A 7 39.72 65.56 10.27
C VAL A 7 39.81 64.03 10.13
N SER A 8 40.05 63.40 11.27
CA SER A 8 40.07 61.89 11.35
C SER A 8 38.67 61.37 11.52
N LEU A 9 38.14 60.74 10.46
CA LEU A 9 36.85 59.99 10.51
C LEU A 9 37.10 58.65 11.15
N LEU A 10 36.62 58.45 12.37
CA LEU A 10 36.51 57.16 13.03
C LEU A 10 35.26 56.46 12.50
N SER A 11 35.44 55.47 11.59
CA SER A 11 34.37 54.56 11.14
C SER A 11 34.12 53.48 12.21
N PHE A 12 33.03 53.61 12.94
CA PHE A 12 32.50 52.52 13.79
C PHE A 12 31.91 51.43 12.92
N VAL A 13 32.62 50.31 12.75
CA VAL A 13 32.07 49.10 12.21
C VAL A 13 31.26 48.41 13.31
N ALA A 14 29.95 48.57 13.29
CA ALA A 14 29.05 47.81 14.14
C ALA A 14 29.02 46.37 13.62
N LEU A 15 29.76 45.45 14.26
CA LEU A 15 29.58 44.02 14.10
C LEU A 15 28.20 43.64 14.69
N GLY A 16 27.16 43.65 13.88
CA GLY A 16 25.87 43.06 14.21
C GLY A 16 26.03 41.56 14.31
N ALA A 17 26.11 41.02 15.53
CA ALA A 17 25.95 39.58 15.76
C ALA A 17 24.54 39.19 15.39
N PHE A 18 24.35 38.69 14.16
CA PHE A 18 23.13 37.99 13.79
C PHE A 18 23.06 36.71 14.63
N VAL A 19 22.38 36.78 15.74
CA VAL A 19 21.90 35.59 16.45
C VAL A 19 20.85 34.93 15.52
N GLY A 20 21.34 34.09 14.63
CA GLY A 20 20.48 33.32 13.75
C GLY A 20 19.60 32.39 14.61
N CYS A 21 18.34 32.76 14.84
CA CYS A 21 17.36 31.86 15.42
C CYS A 21 17.33 30.60 14.56
N LYS A 22 17.70 29.45 15.16
CA LYS A 22 17.53 28.17 14.46
C LYS A 22 16.04 27.99 14.11
N PRO A 23 15.69 27.71 12.86
CA PRO A 23 14.30 27.49 12.49
C PRO A 23 13.73 26.32 13.26
N GLY A 24 12.51 26.46 13.77
CA GLY A 24 11.77 25.45 14.51
C GLY A 24 10.48 25.07 13.78
N VAL A 25 9.70 24.23 14.39
CA VAL A 25 8.33 23.90 13.92
C VAL A 25 7.51 25.20 13.80
N GLY A 26 6.82 25.39 12.69
CA GLY A 26 6.03 26.59 12.43
C GLY A 26 6.81 27.75 11.80
N SER A 27 8.15 27.70 11.71
CA SER A 27 8.93 28.71 10.99
C SER A 27 8.70 28.62 9.48
N SER A 28 8.83 29.74 8.77
CA SER A 28 8.80 29.77 7.30
C SER A 28 9.99 29.02 6.71
N CYS A 29 9.76 28.39 5.55
CA CYS A 29 10.75 27.64 4.80
C CYS A 29 10.51 27.70 3.30
N ASP A 30 11.50 27.32 2.51
CA ASP A 30 11.35 27.11 1.07
C ASP A 30 10.95 25.68 0.76
N GLN A 31 10.14 25.50 -0.30
CA GLN A 31 9.67 24.18 -0.71
C GLN A 31 10.85 23.24 -1.01
N GLY A 32 10.80 22.01 -0.44
CA GLY A 32 11.88 21.03 -0.52
C GLY A 32 12.97 21.22 0.54
N GLU A 33 12.92 22.28 1.36
CA GLU A 33 13.85 22.46 2.46
C GLU A 33 13.56 21.46 3.58
N SER A 34 14.62 20.78 4.04
CA SER A 34 14.54 19.85 5.17
C SER A 34 15.78 19.94 6.05
N ARG A 35 15.65 19.66 7.34
CA ARG A 35 16.74 19.71 8.33
C ARG A 35 16.54 18.67 9.41
N CYS A 36 17.62 18.09 9.93
CA CYS A 36 17.53 17.32 11.17
C CYS A 36 17.36 18.28 12.35
N LEU A 37 16.28 18.13 13.09
CA LEU A 37 16.07 18.83 14.37
C LEU A 37 16.90 18.18 15.48
N ASN A 38 16.91 16.85 15.50
CA ASN A 38 17.73 16.00 16.36
C ASN A 38 17.85 14.60 15.69
N PRO A 39 18.58 13.65 16.30
CA PRO A 39 18.75 12.30 15.68
C PRO A 39 17.45 11.56 15.35
N ASN A 40 16.35 11.86 16.02
CA ASN A 40 15.09 11.14 15.86
C ASN A 40 13.99 11.95 15.17
N ARG A 41 14.29 13.18 14.71
CA ARG A 41 13.28 14.09 14.15
C ARG A 41 13.87 14.97 13.05
N ALA A 42 13.13 15.10 11.96
CA ALA A 42 13.40 16.05 10.90
C ALA A 42 12.37 17.19 10.90
N LEU A 43 12.78 18.36 10.43
CA LEU A 43 11.91 19.42 9.96
C LEU A 43 11.80 19.31 8.44
N VAL A 44 10.60 19.21 7.92
CA VAL A 44 10.31 19.14 6.49
C VAL A 44 9.41 20.31 6.12
N CYS A 45 9.75 21.04 5.05
CA CYS A 45 8.96 22.15 4.60
C CYS A 45 7.67 21.67 3.93
N GLN A 46 6.52 22.04 4.49
CA GLN A 46 5.21 21.78 3.93
C GLN A 46 4.42 23.09 3.85
N LYS A 47 3.94 23.45 2.66
CA LYS A 47 3.19 24.70 2.45
C LYS A 47 3.90 25.93 3.01
N ARG A 48 5.22 26.00 2.81
CA ARG A 48 6.12 27.07 3.30
C ARG A 48 6.25 27.19 4.82
N VAL A 49 5.91 26.15 5.57
CA VAL A 49 6.06 26.07 7.02
C VAL A 49 6.73 24.77 7.39
N PHE A 50 7.72 24.81 8.29
CA PHE A 50 8.32 23.59 8.80
C PHE A 50 7.36 22.81 9.67
N ILE A 51 7.15 21.55 9.31
CA ILE A 51 6.49 20.54 10.14
C ILE A 51 7.53 19.57 10.69
N GLU A 52 7.24 18.94 11.81
CA GLU A 52 8.08 17.91 12.39
C GLU A 52 7.66 16.54 11.85
N THR A 53 8.65 15.76 11.40
CA THR A 53 8.50 14.37 10.96
C THR A 53 9.38 13.49 11.83
N PRO A 54 8.85 12.43 12.46
CA PRO A 54 9.66 11.50 13.24
C PRO A 54 10.52 10.60 12.34
N CYS A 55 11.78 10.36 12.75
CA CYS A 55 12.75 9.47 12.11
C CYS A 55 13.15 8.39 13.14
N LEU A 56 12.23 7.46 13.40
CA LEU A 56 12.35 6.49 14.51
C LEU A 56 13.02 5.18 14.09
N GLY A 57 13.50 5.07 12.86
CA GLY A 57 14.32 3.96 12.42
C GLY A 57 15.71 3.98 13.06
N ARG A 58 16.45 2.89 12.93
CA ARG A 58 17.79 2.72 13.51
C ARG A 58 18.77 3.81 13.10
N ASP A 59 18.67 4.27 11.85
CA ASP A 59 19.57 5.26 11.27
C ASP A 59 19.17 6.70 11.58
N GLY A 60 17.97 6.93 12.10
CA GLY A 60 17.46 8.23 12.54
C GLY A 60 17.41 9.29 11.45
N CYS A 61 17.65 10.55 11.85
CA CYS A 61 17.80 11.68 10.94
C CYS A 61 19.28 11.97 10.68
N ARG A 62 19.67 11.99 9.39
CA ARG A 62 21.05 12.25 8.95
C ARG A 62 21.06 13.31 7.86
N VAL A 63 22.15 14.10 7.85
CA VAL A 63 22.43 15.04 6.76
C VAL A 63 23.35 14.33 5.77
N GLU A 64 22.93 14.23 4.52
CA GLU A 64 23.66 13.63 3.42
C GLU A 64 23.97 14.68 2.34
N PRO A 65 24.90 14.44 1.40
CA PRO A 65 25.20 15.40 0.34
C PRO A 65 23.99 15.77 -0.53
N ALA A 66 23.02 14.87 -0.65
CA ALA A 66 21.77 15.08 -1.41
C ALA A 66 20.65 15.74 -0.59
N GLY A 67 20.84 15.97 0.72
CA GLY A 67 19.84 16.54 1.62
C GLY A 67 19.71 15.79 2.94
N VAL A 68 18.51 15.75 3.50
CA VAL A 68 18.23 15.06 4.76
C VAL A 68 17.65 13.67 4.47
N ALA A 69 18.27 12.66 5.06
CA ALA A 69 17.75 11.29 5.10
C ALA A 69 17.07 11.03 6.45
N CYS A 70 15.83 10.62 6.41
CA CYS A 70 15.03 10.28 7.58
C CYS A 70 14.68 8.79 7.53
N ASP A 71 15.18 8.00 8.47
CA ASP A 71 14.83 6.60 8.59
C ASP A 71 13.47 6.45 9.28
N ILE A 72 12.46 6.13 8.49
CA ILE A 72 11.07 6.03 8.94
C ILE A 72 10.67 4.62 9.37
N ARG A 73 11.56 3.62 9.27
CA ARG A 73 11.24 2.19 9.54
C ARG A 73 10.65 1.96 10.93
N GLY A 74 11.04 2.74 11.91
CA GLY A 74 10.53 2.68 13.29
C GLY A 74 9.25 3.49 13.54
N ASN A 75 8.77 4.27 12.58
CA ASN A 75 7.60 5.13 12.76
C ASN A 75 6.33 4.30 12.95
N ARG A 76 5.35 4.86 13.65
CA ARG A 76 4.09 4.19 13.97
C ARG A 76 3.00 4.65 13.02
N ALA A 77 1.97 3.82 12.87
CA ALA A 77 0.75 4.25 12.20
C ALA A 77 0.15 5.46 12.92
N GLY A 78 -0.16 6.52 12.14
CA GLY A 78 -0.70 7.78 12.65
C GLY A 78 0.36 8.86 12.93
N ASP A 79 1.65 8.52 12.99
CA ASP A 79 2.72 9.53 13.08
C ASP A 79 2.64 10.49 11.89
N PRO A 80 2.93 11.79 12.08
CA PRO A 80 2.86 12.77 11.00
C PRO A 80 3.95 12.54 9.95
N CYS A 81 3.61 12.78 8.68
CA CYS A 81 4.54 12.89 7.56
C CYS A 81 4.15 14.08 6.67
N SER A 82 5.08 14.56 5.87
CA SER A 82 4.79 15.64 4.93
C SER A 82 3.86 15.16 3.81
N THR A 83 2.89 16.00 3.42
CA THR A 83 2.06 15.72 2.23
C THR A 83 2.87 15.77 0.93
N ASP A 84 4.04 16.40 0.94
CA ASP A 84 4.97 16.42 -0.20
C ASP A 84 5.72 15.07 -0.32
N GLU A 85 5.71 14.25 0.75
CA GLU A 85 6.22 12.87 0.78
C GLU A 85 5.10 11.84 0.52
N GLU A 86 3.93 12.27 0.02
CA GLU A 86 2.82 11.37 -0.27
C GLU A 86 3.26 10.22 -1.17
N GLY A 87 3.05 9.00 -0.71
CA GLY A 87 3.52 7.79 -1.40
C GLY A 87 4.95 7.37 -1.07
N ALA A 88 5.76 8.19 -0.39
CA ALA A 88 7.06 7.75 0.11
C ALA A 88 6.88 6.54 1.03
N ALA A 89 7.62 5.48 0.76
CA ALA A 89 7.46 4.21 1.45
C ALA A 89 8.80 3.52 1.69
N MET A 90 8.86 2.73 2.76
CA MET A 90 10.04 1.94 3.14
C MET A 90 9.59 0.63 3.79
N CYS A 91 10.35 -0.46 3.59
CA CYS A 91 10.11 -1.68 4.34
C CYS A 91 10.54 -1.49 5.80
N ALA A 92 9.59 -1.59 6.71
CA ALA A 92 9.87 -1.57 8.15
C ALA A 92 10.54 -2.89 8.59
N ASP A 93 10.09 -3.99 8.00
CA ASP A 93 10.60 -5.34 8.12
C ASP A 93 10.23 -6.15 6.85
N GLU A 94 10.56 -7.45 6.81
CA GLU A 94 10.30 -8.31 5.65
C GLU A 94 8.82 -8.49 5.29
N LYS A 95 7.91 -8.11 6.19
CA LYS A 95 6.46 -8.30 6.03
C LYS A 95 5.64 -7.04 6.24
N THR A 96 6.29 -5.90 6.43
CA THR A 96 5.59 -4.64 6.72
C THR A 96 6.17 -3.49 5.92
N LEU A 97 5.32 -2.84 5.14
CA LEU A 97 5.61 -1.56 4.51
C LEU A 97 5.13 -0.43 5.42
N ILE A 98 5.92 0.62 5.58
CA ILE A 98 5.48 1.90 6.13
C ILE A 98 5.44 2.92 5.00
N ALA A 99 4.35 3.66 4.88
CA ALA A 99 4.15 4.64 3.80
C ALA A 99 3.45 5.90 4.32
N CYS A 100 3.85 7.06 3.80
CA CYS A 100 3.16 8.32 4.04
C CYS A 100 1.89 8.39 3.21
N ARG A 101 0.74 8.61 3.87
CA ARG A 101 -0.58 8.74 3.24
C ARG A 101 -1.41 9.79 3.93
N LYS A 102 -1.87 10.77 3.16
CA LYS A 102 -2.71 11.88 3.67
C LYS A 102 -2.10 12.56 4.89
N GLY A 103 -0.76 12.77 4.86
CA GLY A 103 0.00 13.42 5.92
C GLY A 103 0.22 12.57 7.18
N LYS A 104 -0.03 11.26 7.13
CA LYS A 104 0.23 10.33 8.23
C LYS A 104 0.87 9.04 7.73
N TYR A 105 1.77 8.46 8.53
CA TYR A 105 2.31 7.15 8.23
C TYR A 105 1.26 6.06 8.44
N ALA A 106 1.17 5.15 7.47
CA ALA A 106 0.40 3.92 7.55
C ALA A 106 1.33 2.71 7.50
N ARG A 107 1.06 1.68 8.29
CA ARG A 107 1.75 0.39 8.20
C ARG A 107 0.86 -0.56 7.42
N VAL A 108 1.40 -1.14 6.35
CA VAL A 108 0.68 -2.03 5.44
C VAL A 108 1.31 -3.41 5.54
N PRO A 109 0.57 -4.45 5.93
CA PRO A 109 1.08 -5.82 5.91
C PRO A 109 1.35 -6.29 4.48
N CYS A 110 2.52 -6.90 4.25
CA CYS A 110 2.93 -7.51 2.99
C CYS A 110 2.84 -9.02 3.15
N ARG A 111 1.62 -9.57 3.11
CA ARG A 111 1.32 -10.97 3.44
C ARG A 111 1.58 -11.94 2.30
N GLY A 112 1.74 -11.44 1.09
CA GLY A 112 2.07 -12.27 -0.06
C GLY A 112 3.44 -12.93 0.08
N PRO A 113 3.72 -13.99 -0.70
CA PRO A 113 4.98 -14.75 -0.61
C PRO A 113 6.22 -13.89 -0.87
N GLY A 114 6.09 -12.78 -1.60
CA GLY A 114 7.17 -11.83 -1.86
C GLY A 114 7.49 -10.89 -0.71
N GLY A 115 6.61 -10.79 0.30
CA GLY A 115 6.80 -9.92 1.47
C GLY A 115 7.01 -8.45 1.12
N CYS A 116 7.82 -7.77 1.92
CA CYS A 116 8.28 -6.41 1.65
C CYS A 116 9.74 -6.44 1.17
N THR A 117 9.99 -5.88 0.01
CA THR A 117 11.33 -5.80 -0.60
C THR A 117 11.71 -4.35 -0.86
N GLN A 118 12.97 -4.00 -0.62
CA GLN A 118 13.51 -2.66 -0.80
C GLN A 118 14.56 -2.68 -1.91
N ASP A 119 14.38 -1.82 -2.93
CA ASP A 119 15.37 -1.59 -3.98
C ASP A 119 15.71 -0.10 -4.03
N GLY A 120 16.83 0.27 -3.44
CA GLY A 120 17.20 1.67 -3.25
C GLY A 120 16.13 2.46 -2.50
N ALA A 121 15.59 3.49 -3.14
CA ALA A 121 14.51 4.31 -2.58
C ALA A 121 13.11 3.69 -2.78
N ASN A 122 12.97 2.61 -3.55
CA ASN A 122 11.69 2.00 -3.88
C ASN A 122 11.38 0.82 -2.95
N ALA A 123 10.27 0.87 -2.27
CA ALA A 123 9.76 -0.23 -1.47
C ALA A 123 8.59 -0.91 -2.18
N HIS A 124 8.62 -2.23 -2.25
CA HIS A 124 7.60 -3.06 -2.88
C HIS A 124 6.95 -3.97 -1.84
N CYS A 125 5.64 -3.91 -1.72
CA CYS A 125 4.85 -4.73 -0.83
C CYS A 125 4.05 -5.75 -1.63
N ASP A 126 4.26 -7.03 -1.39
CA ASP A 126 3.42 -8.08 -1.94
C ASP A 126 2.14 -8.19 -1.10
N ALA A 127 1.09 -7.54 -1.58
CA ALA A 127 -0.25 -7.53 -1.00
C ALA A 127 -1.19 -8.51 -1.71
N THR A 128 -0.67 -9.57 -2.34
CA THR A 128 -1.50 -10.62 -2.99
C THR A 128 -2.22 -11.52 -1.99
N VAL A 129 -1.90 -11.42 -0.69
CA VAL A 129 -2.66 -12.00 0.43
C VAL A 129 -3.02 -10.89 1.41
N ALA A 130 -4.27 -10.84 1.87
CA ALA A 130 -4.75 -9.79 2.77
C ALA A 130 -5.87 -10.31 3.70
N GLU A 131 -6.18 -9.52 4.73
CA GLU A 131 -7.37 -9.70 5.57
C GLU A 131 -8.48 -8.72 5.16
N VAL A 132 -9.72 -9.10 5.44
CA VAL A 132 -10.86 -8.21 5.24
C VAL A 132 -10.69 -6.96 6.10
N GLY A 133 -10.86 -5.79 5.50
CA GLY A 133 -10.74 -4.50 6.17
C GLY A 133 -9.31 -3.95 6.25
N GLU A 134 -8.30 -4.70 5.84
CA GLU A 134 -6.93 -4.17 5.76
C GLU A 134 -6.81 -2.98 4.79
N PRO A 135 -5.94 -2.03 5.09
CA PRO A 135 -5.71 -0.89 4.20
C PRO A 135 -5.05 -1.35 2.90
N CYS A 136 -5.50 -0.80 1.79
CA CYS A 136 -4.93 -1.02 0.47
C CYS A 136 -4.71 0.31 -0.27
N ALA A 137 -3.84 0.29 -1.27
CA ALA A 137 -3.40 1.51 -1.96
C ALA A 137 -4.01 1.70 -3.34
N GLU A 138 -4.18 0.59 -4.05
CA GLU A 138 -4.56 0.59 -5.45
C GLU A 138 -6.00 0.07 -5.56
N GLU A 139 -6.89 0.89 -6.09
CA GLU A 139 -8.29 0.52 -6.30
C GLU A 139 -8.38 -0.72 -7.20
N ASP A 140 -9.34 -1.59 -6.93
CA ASP A 140 -9.55 -2.89 -7.61
C ASP A 140 -8.40 -3.91 -7.52
N LYS A 141 -7.30 -3.60 -6.83
CA LYS A 141 -6.24 -4.59 -6.60
C LYS A 141 -6.77 -5.79 -5.85
N LYS A 142 -6.50 -6.98 -6.41
CA LYS A 142 -7.00 -8.24 -5.85
C LYS A 142 -5.99 -8.87 -4.89
N ALA A 143 -6.50 -9.56 -3.88
CA ALA A 143 -5.73 -10.39 -2.95
C ALA A 143 -6.52 -11.66 -2.61
N CYS A 144 -5.82 -12.75 -2.29
CA CYS A 144 -6.44 -13.88 -1.59
C CYS A 144 -6.67 -13.50 -0.14
N ALA A 145 -7.85 -13.79 0.39
CA ALA A 145 -8.06 -13.74 1.82
C ALA A 145 -7.15 -14.74 2.55
N THR A 146 -6.73 -14.43 3.76
CA THR A 146 -5.85 -15.31 4.57
C THR A 146 -6.44 -16.70 4.83
N ASN A 147 -7.77 -16.85 4.74
CA ASN A 147 -8.44 -18.15 4.84
C ASN A 147 -8.32 -19.01 3.57
N GLY A 148 -7.78 -18.47 2.47
CA GLY A 148 -7.64 -19.14 1.18
C GLY A 148 -8.94 -19.48 0.48
N ARG A 149 -10.08 -18.89 0.87
CA ARG A 149 -11.41 -19.25 0.35
C ARG A 149 -12.11 -18.14 -0.41
N SER A 150 -11.57 -16.94 -0.42
CA SER A 150 -12.18 -15.81 -1.12
C SER A 150 -11.13 -14.89 -1.73
N VAL A 151 -11.52 -14.19 -2.79
CA VAL A 151 -10.79 -13.07 -3.34
C VAL A 151 -11.34 -11.80 -2.70
N LEU A 152 -10.41 -10.97 -2.23
CA LEU A 152 -10.67 -9.61 -1.80
C LEU A 152 -10.31 -8.65 -2.93
N ALA A 153 -10.96 -7.49 -2.97
CA ALA A 153 -10.57 -6.36 -3.81
C ALA A 153 -10.44 -5.09 -2.97
N CYS A 154 -9.53 -4.22 -3.37
CA CYS A 154 -9.40 -2.91 -2.77
C CYS A 154 -10.59 -2.03 -3.21
N ASP A 155 -11.41 -1.60 -2.26
CA ASP A 155 -12.49 -0.65 -2.44
C ASP A 155 -12.36 0.46 -1.41
N LYS A 156 -12.27 1.72 -1.87
CA LYS A 156 -12.12 2.92 -1.03
C LYS A 156 -10.99 2.80 0.01
N GLY A 157 -9.87 2.19 -0.41
CA GLY A 157 -8.69 2.03 0.42
C GLY A 157 -8.77 0.91 1.45
N ARG A 158 -9.74 0.00 1.34
CA ARG A 158 -9.92 -1.16 2.21
C ARG A 158 -10.13 -2.44 1.40
N MET A 159 -9.54 -3.55 1.87
CA MET A 159 -9.79 -4.87 1.29
C MET A 159 -11.20 -5.36 1.66
N THR A 160 -12.04 -5.58 0.64
CA THR A 160 -13.41 -6.06 0.80
C THR A 160 -13.63 -7.38 0.07
N PRO A 161 -14.49 -8.28 0.56
CA PRO A 161 -14.82 -9.53 -0.14
C PRO A 161 -15.39 -9.23 -1.52
N LYS A 162 -14.87 -9.91 -2.55
CA LYS A 162 -15.32 -9.77 -3.93
C LYS A 162 -16.07 -10.99 -4.43
N TYR A 163 -15.46 -12.19 -4.30
CA TYR A 163 -16.09 -13.46 -4.64
C TYR A 163 -15.42 -14.63 -3.93
N GLU A 164 -16.16 -15.74 -3.82
CA GLU A 164 -15.74 -16.97 -3.15
C GLU A 164 -15.04 -17.92 -4.11
N CYS A 165 -14.00 -18.57 -3.64
CA CYS A 165 -13.24 -19.62 -4.35
C CYS A 165 -13.57 -20.97 -3.73
N ARG A 166 -14.68 -21.57 -4.18
CA ARG A 166 -15.22 -22.80 -3.56
C ARG A 166 -14.61 -24.08 -4.09
N GLY A 167 -13.89 -24.01 -5.21
CA GLY A 167 -13.17 -25.14 -5.76
C GLY A 167 -12.12 -25.68 -4.79
N GLU A 168 -11.62 -26.88 -5.07
CA GLU A 168 -10.67 -27.61 -4.22
C GLU A 168 -9.42 -26.79 -3.87
N HIS A 169 -8.92 -26.03 -4.85
CA HIS A 169 -7.70 -25.24 -4.68
C HIS A 169 -7.93 -23.88 -4.02
N GLY A 170 -9.18 -23.44 -3.83
CA GLY A 170 -9.51 -22.17 -3.20
C GLY A 170 -8.93 -20.97 -3.92
N CYS A 171 -8.51 -19.97 -3.13
CA CYS A 171 -7.75 -18.82 -3.62
C CYS A 171 -6.26 -19.02 -3.38
N ARG A 172 -5.45 -18.88 -4.41
CA ARG A 172 -4.00 -19.07 -4.38
C ARG A 172 -3.28 -17.96 -5.14
N VAL A 173 -2.01 -17.78 -4.82
CA VAL A 173 -1.13 -16.83 -5.50
C VAL A 173 -0.17 -17.60 -6.38
N LEU A 174 -0.27 -17.41 -7.69
CA LEU A 174 0.60 -18.01 -8.70
C LEU A 174 1.35 -16.88 -9.42
N GLU A 175 2.68 -16.89 -9.38
CA GLU A 175 3.51 -15.88 -10.05
C GLU A 175 3.08 -14.43 -9.76
N ARG A 176 2.79 -14.12 -8.49
CA ARG A 176 2.26 -12.83 -8.02
C ARG A 176 0.87 -12.46 -8.58
N LYS A 177 0.15 -13.40 -9.14
CA LYS A 177 -1.24 -13.23 -9.58
C LYS A 177 -2.17 -14.00 -8.66
N VAL A 178 -3.29 -13.38 -8.36
CA VAL A 178 -4.37 -14.01 -7.60
C VAL A 178 -5.15 -14.90 -8.55
N ASP A 179 -5.20 -16.20 -8.23
CA ASP A 179 -5.97 -17.21 -8.92
C ASP A 179 -7.05 -17.77 -8.00
N CYS A 180 -8.26 -17.90 -8.50
CA CYS A 180 -9.42 -18.37 -7.75
C CYS A 180 -10.03 -19.59 -8.44
N ASP A 181 -10.07 -20.70 -7.73
CA ASP A 181 -10.72 -21.90 -8.22
C ASP A 181 -12.26 -21.76 -8.15
N LEU A 182 -12.84 -21.45 -9.29
CA LEU A 182 -14.28 -21.28 -9.50
C LEU A 182 -14.94 -22.54 -10.06
N THR A 183 -14.31 -23.71 -10.00
CA THR A 183 -14.89 -24.98 -10.45
C THR A 183 -16.15 -25.37 -9.69
N ILE A 184 -16.32 -24.85 -8.48
CA ILE A 184 -17.54 -24.98 -7.65
C ILE A 184 -18.09 -23.60 -7.33
N ALA A 185 -19.41 -23.41 -7.49
CA ALA A 185 -20.07 -22.17 -7.14
C ALA A 185 -21.52 -22.40 -6.67
N ARG A 186 -22.06 -21.44 -5.91
CA ARG A 186 -23.49 -21.39 -5.56
C ARG A 186 -24.25 -20.46 -6.50
N LEU A 187 -25.52 -20.69 -6.67
CA LEU A 187 -26.40 -19.74 -7.36
C LEU A 187 -26.35 -18.38 -6.65
N GLY A 188 -26.10 -17.32 -7.43
CA GLY A 188 -25.99 -15.96 -6.94
C GLY A 188 -24.60 -15.57 -6.43
N ASP A 189 -23.65 -16.51 -6.30
CA ASP A 189 -22.26 -16.15 -6.01
C ASP A 189 -21.76 -15.18 -7.08
N ALA A 190 -20.97 -14.20 -6.64
CA ALA A 190 -20.32 -13.28 -7.57
C ALA A 190 -19.25 -14.01 -8.40
N CYS A 191 -19.11 -13.66 -9.67
CA CYS A 191 -18.03 -14.08 -10.53
C CYS A 191 -17.39 -12.87 -11.23
N ASP A 192 -16.13 -13.02 -11.64
CA ASP A 192 -15.42 -11.94 -12.34
C ASP A 192 -15.89 -11.85 -13.79
N LYS A 193 -15.96 -10.63 -14.32
CA LYS A 193 -16.24 -10.40 -15.75
C LYS A 193 -15.23 -11.09 -16.68
N LEU A 194 -14.01 -11.34 -16.20
CA LEU A 194 -12.98 -12.06 -16.98
C LEU A 194 -13.31 -13.55 -17.18
N VAL A 195 -14.21 -14.10 -16.37
CA VAL A 195 -14.70 -15.49 -16.46
C VAL A 195 -16.17 -15.56 -16.91
N GLU A 196 -16.68 -14.48 -17.53
CA GLU A 196 -18.02 -14.45 -18.10
C GLU A 196 -18.23 -15.61 -19.07
N GLY A 197 -19.36 -16.32 -18.94
CA GLY A 197 -19.66 -17.50 -19.75
C GLY A 197 -19.00 -18.80 -19.28
N THR A 198 -18.13 -18.78 -18.26
CA THR A 198 -17.56 -20.02 -17.72
C THR A 198 -18.57 -20.81 -16.89
N PHE A 199 -18.37 -22.12 -16.86
CA PHE A 199 -19.22 -23.07 -16.15
C PHE A 199 -18.56 -23.57 -14.88
N ALA A 200 -19.36 -23.85 -13.86
CA ALA A 200 -18.96 -24.47 -12.60
C ALA A 200 -19.99 -25.53 -12.19
N CYS A 201 -19.61 -26.41 -11.28
CA CYS A 201 -20.56 -27.26 -10.60
C CYS A 201 -21.22 -26.53 -9.41
N SER A 202 -22.51 -26.79 -9.21
CA SER A 202 -23.14 -26.43 -7.94
C SER A 202 -22.49 -27.19 -6.78
N GLU A 203 -22.51 -26.59 -5.57
CA GLU A 203 -21.87 -27.17 -4.38
C GLU A 203 -22.34 -28.59 -4.04
N ASP A 204 -23.60 -28.90 -4.35
CA ASP A 204 -24.18 -30.25 -4.20
C ASP A 204 -23.90 -31.20 -5.39
N ALA A 205 -23.16 -30.70 -6.38
CA ALA A 205 -22.89 -31.38 -7.64
C ALA A 205 -24.16 -31.85 -8.44
N ARG A 206 -25.29 -31.20 -8.22
CA ARG A 206 -26.56 -31.55 -8.89
C ARG A 206 -26.91 -30.67 -10.09
N ALA A 207 -26.15 -29.62 -10.31
CA ALA A 207 -26.37 -28.70 -11.42
C ALA A 207 -25.05 -28.13 -11.94
N ILE A 208 -25.11 -27.73 -13.21
CA ILE A 208 -24.12 -26.83 -13.80
C ILE A 208 -24.65 -25.43 -13.62
N VAL A 209 -23.77 -24.53 -13.20
CA VAL A 209 -24.01 -23.06 -13.09
C VAL A 209 -23.09 -22.36 -14.04
N ARG A 210 -23.53 -21.22 -14.58
CA ARG A 210 -22.77 -20.40 -15.52
C ARG A 210 -22.60 -18.98 -14.98
N CYS A 211 -21.40 -18.42 -15.14
CA CYS A 211 -21.17 -17.01 -14.84
C CYS A 211 -21.85 -16.14 -15.90
N GLU A 212 -22.81 -15.32 -15.50
CA GLU A 212 -23.56 -14.43 -16.37
C GLU A 212 -23.85 -13.12 -15.62
N ASN A 213 -23.49 -11.99 -16.25
CA ASN A 213 -23.64 -10.65 -15.67
C ASN A 213 -22.99 -10.52 -14.27
N GLY A 214 -21.83 -11.15 -14.07
CA GLY A 214 -21.08 -11.10 -12.83
C GLY A 214 -21.63 -11.96 -11.69
N LYS A 215 -22.55 -12.90 -11.98
CA LYS A 215 -23.11 -13.85 -11.01
C LYS A 215 -23.28 -15.23 -11.60
N PHE A 216 -23.15 -16.26 -10.77
CA PHE A 216 -23.47 -17.61 -11.17
C PHE A 216 -24.98 -17.84 -11.21
N VAL A 217 -25.49 -18.22 -12.38
CA VAL A 217 -26.90 -18.56 -12.65
C VAL A 217 -27.05 -20.05 -13.00
N ALA A 218 -28.24 -20.61 -12.85
CA ALA A 218 -28.52 -21.97 -13.23
C ALA A 218 -28.40 -22.13 -14.75
N ASP A 219 -27.68 -23.16 -15.20
CA ASP A 219 -27.55 -23.53 -16.61
C ASP A 219 -28.23 -24.88 -16.88
N GLU A 220 -27.73 -25.98 -16.32
CA GLU A 220 -28.26 -27.33 -16.51
C GLU A 220 -28.43 -28.05 -15.17
N LYS A 221 -29.55 -28.74 -14.99
CA LYS A 221 -29.77 -29.65 -13.85
C LYS A 221 -29.44 -31.09 -14.22
N CYS A 222 -28.51 -31.70 -13.46
CA CYS A 222 -28.15 -33.11 -13.68
C CYS A 222 -29.29 -34.05 -13.32
N LYS A 223 -29.69 -34.91 -14.26
CA LYS A 223 -30.86 -35.82 -14.14
C LYS A 223 -30.51 -37.15 -13.47
N GLY A 224 -31.43 -37.67 -12.68
CA GLY A 224 -31.29 -38.99 -12.04
C GLY A 224 -30.09 -39.07 -11.12
N GLN A 225 -29.17 -40.01 -11.36
CA GLN A 225 -27.96 -40.22 -10.57
C GLN A 225 -26.75 -39.43 -11.10
N ALA A 226 -26.92 -38.71 -12.23
CA ALA A 226 -25.81 -37.90 -12.78
C ALA A 226 -25.38 -36.80 -11.82
N ARG A 227 -24.07 -36.53 -11.83
CA ARG A 227 -23.43 -35.50 -11.06
C ARG A 227 -22.69 -34.54 -12.00
N CYS A 228 -22.58 -33.32 -11.60
CA CYS A 228 -21.71 -32.35 -12.29
C CYS A 228 -20.24 -32.70 -12.03
N LEU A 229 -19.50 -32.79 -13.10
CA LEU A 229 -18.05 -33.02 -13.10
C LEU A 229 -17.36 -31.91 -13.87
N VAL A 230 -16.22 -31.44 -13.33
CA VAL A 230 -15.33 -30.48 -14.00
C VAL A 230 -14.11 -31.25 -14.49
N GLU A 231 -13.86 -31.17 -15.78
CA GLU A 231 -12.69 -31.75 -16.44
C GLU A 231 -11.92 -30.64 -17.15
N PRO A 232 -10.63 -30.83 -17.48
CA PRO A 232 -9.88 -29.83 -18.23
C PRO A 232 -10.63 -29.43 -19.52
N GLY A 233 -11.10 -28.16 -19.56
CA GLY A 233 -11.82 -27.60 -20.71
C GLY A 233 -13.30 -27.92 -20.81
N SER A 234 -13.91 -28.65 -19.87
CA SER A 234 -15.34 -28.96 -19.90
C SER A 234 -15.97 -29.10 -18.51
N THR A 235 -17.24 -28.74 -18.43
CA THR A 235 -18.11 -29.03 -17.28
C THR A 235 -19.34 -29.75 -17.78
N ARG A 236 -19.65 -30.92 -17.23
CA ARG A 236 -20.74 -31.78 -17.75
C ARG A 236 -21.43 -32.57 -16.64
N CYS A 237 -22.66 -32.97 -16.89
CA CYS A 237 -23.36 -33.95 -16.06
C CYS A 237 -22.99 -35.38 -16.50
N ALA A 238 -22.39 -36.17 -15.62
CA ALA A 238 -22.05 -37.58 -15.88
C ALA A 238 -22.51 -38.48 -14.74
N LYS A 239 -22.77 -39.76 -15.05
CA LYS A 239 -23.03 -40.77 -14.03
C LYS A 239 -21.70 -41.05 -13.29
N PRO A 240 -21.72 -41.18 -11.96
CA PRO A 240 -20.56 -41.67 -11.24
C PRO A 240 -20.24 -43.10 -11.72
N GLU A 241 -18.94 -43.36 -11.96
CA GLU A 241 -18.45 -44.72 -12.27
C GLU A 241 -18.59 -45.66 -11.08
#